data_5f01cf1344e90612695ab5eaa700e541
#
_entry.id   5f01cf1344e90612695ab5eaa700e541
#
_cell.length_a   1.000
_cell.length_b   1.000
_cell.length_c   1.000
_cell.angle_alpha   90.00
_cell.angle_beta   90.00
_cell.angle_gamma   90.00
#
_symmetry.space_group_name_H-M   'P 1'
#
loop_
_entity.id
_entity.type
_entity.pdbx_description
1 polymer ?
#
loop_
_entity_poly.entity_id
_entity_poly.type
_entity_poly.pdbx_seq_one_letter_code
_entity_poly.pdbx_strand_id
1 'polypeptide(L)'
;LGMYRRNEITLTPLVSLSSASTGGTSEWLDNSRSRFSLANLGVALNLYENPKRGLVSLTLGIGVNRVADFNTRYSFSSESRYDSGTGQLMPTIADIFGQQLGQAGIWPAANGSLGYNADPAFWPAILGYNGYMLNVENNGREDLWVPSYIGHNASVGHSMDVVHSGSINEFSLSVGGNIDNVVYFGASLGVQSVRRTSRVTYQEEYLYPGSDGVARGRDGRPLEAQLDYASLQQRQTLSGAGVNFKLGV
;
A
#
# COMPACT_ATOMS: atom_id res chain seq x y z
N LEU A 1 -28.74 11.78 20.20
CA LEU A 1 -29.95 12.17 19.45
C LEU A 1 -31.15 12.44 20.40
N GLY A 2 -31.42 11.65 21.43
CA GLY A 2 -32.54 11.82 22.34
C GLY A 2 -32.65 13.18 23.05
N MET A 3 -31.55 13.95 23.08
CA MET A 3 -31.52 15.31 23.63
C MET A 3 -31.88 16.42 22.62
N TYR A 4 -31.85 16.11 21.33
CA TYR A 4 -32.12 17.08 20.28
C TYR A 4 -33.64 17.34 20.14
N ARG A 5 -34.02 18.59 20.22
CA ARG A 5 -35.43 19.02 20.07
C ARG A 5 -35.67 19.87 18.81
N ARG A 6 -34.64 20.07 17.99
CA ARG A 6 -34.72 20.87 16.77
C ARG A 6 -34.14 20.12 15.60
N ASN A 7 -34.59 20.47 14.41
CA ASN A 7 -33.93 19.98 13.18
C ASN A 7 -32.57 20.64 13.06
N GLU A 8 -31.56 19.84 12.74
CA GLU A 8 -30.19 20.29 12.66
C GLU A 8 -29.50 19.66 11.46
N ILE A 9 -28.63 20.41 10.79
CA ILE A 9 -27.74 19.92 9.75
C ILE A 9 -26.34 20.17 10.25
N THR A 10 -25.54 19.11 10.26
CA THR A 10 -24.12 19.13 10.61
C THR A 10 -23.26 18.93 9.40
N LEU A 11 -22.26 19.78 9.23
CA LEU A 11 -21.24 19.68 8.20
C LEU A 11 -19.88 19.89 8.87
N THR A 12 -18.99 18.91 8.76
CA THR A 12 -17.66 19.00 9.35
C THR A 12 -16.60 18.84 8.25
N PRO A 13 -16.02 19.94 7.76
CA PRO A 13 -14.87 19.87 6.88
C PRO A 13 -13.63 19.35 7.64
N LEU A 14 -12.78 18.61 6.97
CA LEU A 14 -11.54 18.10 7.51
C LEU A 14 -10.38 18.43 6.58
N VAL A 15 -9.33 19.01 7.11
CA VAL A 15 -8.03 19.13 6.45
C VAL A 15 -7.09 18.16 7.13
N SER A 16 -6.60 17.18 6.40
CA SER A 16 -5.59 16.26 6.89
C SER A 16 -4.24 16.63 6.29
N LEU A 17 -3.24 16.73 7.16
CA LEU A 17 -1.84 16.93 6.78
C LEU A 17 -1.09 15.68 7.20
N SER A 18 -0.47 15.00 6.27
CA SER A 18 0.41 13.88 6.57
C SER A 18 1.81 14.20 6.06
N SER A 19 2.79 14.02 6.91
CA SER A 19 4.20 14.08 6.53
C SER A 19 4.88 12.79 6.94
N ALA A 20 5.75 12.29 6.09
CA ALA A 20 6.61 11.18 6.39
C ALA A 20 8.01 11.54 5.92
N SER A 21 8.98 11.43 6.81
CA SER A 21 10.39 11.55 6.49
C SER A 21 11.04 10.19 6.64
N THR A 22 11.81 9.79 5.64
CA THR A 22 12.62 8.57 5.71
C THR A 22 14.07 8.96 5.61
N GLY A 23 14.87 8.57 6.60
CA GLY A 23 16.32 8.69 6.57
C GLY A 23 16.94 7.48 5.88
N GLY A 24 17.67 7.73 4.81
CA GLY A 24 18.51 6.73 4.14
C GLY A 24 19.99 7.11 4.26
N THR A 25 20.85 6.31 3.66
CA THR A 25 22.30 6.56 3.66
C THR A 25 22.72 7.78 2.84
N SER A 26 21.87 8.32 1.97
CA SER A 26 22.23 9.40 1.05
C SER A 26 21.34 10.63 1.09
N GLU A 27 20.05 10.53 1.34
CA GLU A 27 19.16 11.71 1.38
C GLU A 27 17.94 11.51 2.28
N TRP A 28 17.55 12.61 2.96
CA TRP A 28 16.27 12.70 3.65
C TRP A 28 15.18 13.07 2.63
N LEU A 29 14.23 12.18 2.46
CA LEU A 29 13.07 12.45 1.59
C LEU A 29 11.88 12.82 2.46
N ASP A 30 11.52 14.11 2.42
CA ASP A 30 10.32 14.62 3.06
C ASP A 30 9.15 14.55 2.11
N ASN A 31 8.19 13.73 2.44
CA ASN A 31 6.93 13.65 1.72
C ASN A 31 5.82 14.28 2.56
N SER A 32 5.27 15.36 2.08
CA SER A 32 4.09 15.98 2.66
C SER A 32 2.89 15.86 1.73
N ARG A 33 1.74 15.58 2.30
CA ARG A 33 0.48 15.52 1.57
C ARG A 33 -0.59 16.25 2.36
N SER A 34 -1.23 17.22 1.73
CA SER A 34 -2.41 17.89 2.24
C SER A 34 -3.65 17.41 1.50
N ARG A 35 -4.74 17.22 2.21
CA ARG A 35 -6.02 16.83 1.62
C ARG A 35 -7.17 17.50 2.36
N PHE A 36 -8.06 18.09 1.57
CA PHE A 36 -9.37 18.51 2.03
C PHE A 36 -10.38 17.38 1.86
N SER A 37 -11.19 17.13 2.87
CA SER A 37 -12.25 16.12 2.83
C SER A 37 -13.40 16.52 3.75
N LEU A 38 -14.51 15.81 3.63
CA LEU A 38 -15.65 15.94 4.52
C LEU A 38 -15.56 14.82 5.57
N ALA A 39 -15.44 15.18 6.84
CA ALA A 39 -15.39 14.21 7.93
C ALA A 39 -16.79 13.71 8.30
N ASN A 40 -17.75 14.62 8.31
CA ASN A 40 -19.15 14.33 8.66
C ASN A 40 -20.11 15.21 7.87
N LEU A 41 -21.18 14.59 7.42
CA LEU A 41 -22.40 15.26 6.97
C LEU A 41 -23.57 14.56 7.64
N GLY A 42 -24.36 15.29 8.41
CA GLY A 42 -25.48 14.73 9.16
C GLY A 42 -26.71 15.61 9.15
N VAL A 43 -27.85 14.98 9.28
CA VAL A 43 -29.14 15.63 9.46
C VAL A 43 -29.84 14.97 10.64
N ALA A 44 -30.27 15.76 11.59
CA ALA A 44 -31.14 15.33 12.68
C ALA A 44 -32.54 15.95 12.48
N LEU A 45 -33.53 15.10 12.45
CA LEU A 45 -34.94 15.49 12.28
C LEU A 45 -35.69 15.17 13.56
N ASN A 46 -36.28 16.18 14.18
CA ASN A 46 -37.18 16.00 15.30
C ASN A 46 -38.54 15.55 14.76
N LEU A 47 -38.90 14.29 14.99
CA LEU A 47 -40.14 13.68 14.51
C LEU A 47 -41.29 13.88 15.47
N TYR A 48 -40.99 14.02 16.76
CA TYR A 48 -42.03 14.18 17.79
C TYR A 48 -41.48 14.99 18.95
N GLU A 49 -42.28 15.93 19.44
CA GLU A 49 -42.00 16.72 20.63
C GLU A 49 -43.29 16.89 21.44
N ASN A 50 -43.21 16.55 22.73
CA ASN A 50 -44.29 16.77 23.68
C ASN A 50 -43.70 17.16 25.05
N PRO A 51 -43.94 18.35 25.55
CA PRO A 51 -43.41 18.80 26.84
C PRO A 51 -44.07 18.13 28.06
N LYS A 52 -45.12 17.32 27.85
CA LYS A 52 -45.83 16.60 28.93
C LYS A 52 -45.10 15.29 29.28
N ARG A 53 -45.62 14.55 30.26
CA ARG A 53 -45.08 13.27 30.70
C ARG A 53 -45.14 12.21 29.59
N GLY A 54 -44.22 11.23 29.67
CA GLY A 54 -44.10 10.14 28.75
C GLY A 54 -43.00 10.41 27.70
N LEU A 55 -43.24 10.02 26.46
CA LEU A 55 -42.31 10.30 25.36
C LEU A 55 -42.25 11.79 25.10
N VAL A 56 -41.14 12.42 25.45
CA VAL A 56 -40.91 13.88 25.34
C VAL A 56 -40.40 14.26 23.97
N SER A 57 -39.49 13.45 23.41
CA SER A 57 -38.94 13.68 22.06
C SER A 57 -38.54 12.38 21.36
N LEU A 58 -38.67 12.39 20.04
CA LEU A 58 -38.19 11.35 19.17
C LEU A 58 -37.47 12.02 17.99
N THR A 59 -36.21 11.67 17.79
CA THR A 59 -35.35 12.27 16.76
C THR A 59 -34.78 11.18 15.87
N LEU A 60 -34.84 11.40 14.57
CA LEU A 60 -34.20 10.58 13.54
C LEU A 60 -32.92 11.28 13.09
N GLY A 61 -31.84 10.53 13.01
CA GLY A 61 -30.55 10.98 12.48
C GLY A 61 -30.15 10.20 11.25
N ILE A 62 -29.72 10.91 10.23
CA ILE A 62 -29.11 10.33 9.03
C ILE A 62 -27.76 10.99 8.84
N GLY A 63 -26.71 10.21 8.61
CA GLY A 63 -25.38 10.77 8.48
C GLY A 63 -24.45 9.94 7.63
N VAL A 64 -23.45 10.62 7.09
CA VAL A 64 -22.28 10.02 6.46
C VAL A 64 -21.05 10.47 7.22
N ASN A 65 -20.30 9.51 7.73
CA ASN A 65 -19.10 9.76 8.52
C ASN A 65 -17.88 9.15 7.81
N ARG A 66 -16.79 9.88 7.76
CA ARG A 66 -15.48 9.31 7.42
C ARG A 66 -14.86 8.76 8.69
N VAL A 67 -14.78 7.42 8.76
CA VAL A 67 -14.26 6.70 9.93
C VAL A 67 -12.73 6.64 9.90
N ALA A 68 -12.14 6.48 8.71
CA ALA A 68 -10.70 6.47 8.53
C ALA A 68 -10.29 7.00 7.16
N ASP A 69 -9.09 7.55 7.09
CA ASP A 69 -8.43 8.01 5.86
C ASP A 69 -7.09 7.30 5.71
N PHE A 70 -6.83 6.74 4.52
CA PHE A 70 -5.62 5.98 4.21
C PHE A 70 -4.65 6.74 3.32
N ASN A 71 -4.86 8.05 3.10
CA ASN A 71 -4.07 8.82 2.17
C ASN A 71 -2.71 9.18 2.75
N THR A 72 -1.71 8.36 2.44
CA THR A 72 -0.32 8.58 2.83
C THR A 72 0.59 8.37 1.63
N ARG A 73 1.72 9.05 1.62
CA ARG A 73 2.80 8.83 0.67
C ARG A 73 4.10 8.85 1.42
N TYR A 74 4.97 7.90 1.12
CA TYR A 74 6.36 7.92 1.57
C TYR A 74 7.26 7.35 0.49
N SER A 75 8.47 7.85 0.41
CA SER A 75 9.49 7.37 -0.50
C SER A 75 10.79 7.12 0.25
N PHE A 76 11.57 6.26 -0.32
CA PHE A 76 12.87 5.85 0.20
C PHE A 76 13.85 5.82 -0.97
N SER A 77 15.08 6.26 -0.74
CA SER A 77 16.19 6.04 -1.68
C SER A 77 17.45 5.66 -0.94
N SER A 78 18.24 4.81 -1.54
CA SER A 78 19.56 4.43 -1.06
C SER A 78 20.45 4.09 -2.24
N GLU A 79 21.75 4.20 -2.04
CA GLU A 79 22.76 3.79 -3.01
C GLU A 79 23.64 2.72 -2.38
N SER A 80 23.95 1.69 -3.13
CA SER A 80 24.85 0.62 -2.72
C SER A 80 25.74 0.21 -3.87
N ARG A 81 26.92 -0.35 -3.57
CA ARG A 81 27.73 -1.04 -4.56
C ARG A 81 27.28 -2.48 -4.66
N TYR A 82 27.11 -2.96 -5.86
CA TYR A 82 26.88 -4.38 -6.11
C TYR A 82 28.22 -5.09 -6.14
N ASP A 83 28.47 -5.94 -5.16
CA ASP A 83 29.62 -6.85 -5.14
C ASP A 83 29.10 -8.26 -4.89
N SER A 84 28.88 -8.98 -5.97
CA SER A 84 28.46 -10.38 -5.95
C SER A 84 29.56 -11.34 -5.45
N GLY A 85 30.79 -10.84 -5.29
CA GLY A 85 31.93 -11.65 -4.84
C GLY A 85 32.01 -11.80 -3.33
N THR A 86 31.56 -10.82 -2.56
CA THR A 86 31.72 -10.76 -1.09
C THR A 86 30.44 -10.96 -0.32
N GLY A 87 29.28 -10.94 -0.97
CA GLY A 87 27.97 -11.16 -0.33
C GLY A 87 27.57 -10.08 0.68
N GLN A 88 28.18 -8.91 0.67
CA GLN A 88 28.04 -7.90 1.72
C GLN A 88 27.25 -6.65 1.33
N LEU A 89 26.65 -6.58 0.16
CA LEU A 89 25.91 -5.39 -0.24
C LEU A 89 24.44 -5.72 -0.44
N MET A 90 23.58 -4.67 -0.33
CA MET A 90 22.15 -4.87 -0.48
C MET A 90 21.84 -5.63 -1.77
N PRO A 91 21.19 -6.80 -1.67
CA PRO A 91 20.90 -7.59 -2.86
C PRO A 91 19.99 -6.81 -3.80
N THR A 92 20.21 -6.95 -5.09
CA THR A 92 19.31 -6.43 -6.11
C THR A 92 17.98 -7.16 -6.08
N ILE A 93 16.96 -6.59 -6.71
CA ILE A 93 15.67 -7.26 -6.86
C ILE A 93 15.82 -8.59 -7.61
N ALA A 94 16.80 -8.67 -8.54
CA ALA A 94 17.12 -9.90 -9.24
C ALA A 94 17.65 -10.98 -8.29
N ASP A 95 18.54 -10.64 -7.36
CA ASP A 95 19.04 -11.58 -6.35
C ASP A 95 17.90 -12.10 -5.46
N ILE A 96 17.01 -11.20 -5.02
CA ILE A 96 15.85 -11.56 -4.19
C ILE A 96 14.93 -12.51 -4.94
N PHE A 97 14.62 -12.23 -6.19
CA PHE A 97 13.78 -13.07 -7.02
C PHE A 97 14.40 -14.42 -7.29
N GLY A 98 15.70 -14.45 -7.60
CA GLY A 98 16.43 -15.71 -7.78
C GLY A 98 16.42 -16.57 -6.52
N GLN A 99 16.64 -15.97 -5.35
CA GLN A 99 16.58 -16.66 -4.08
C GLN A 99 15.16 -17.20 -3.80
N GLN A 100 14.12 -16.43 -4.07
CA GLN A 100 12.72 -16.87 -3.88
C GLN A 100 12.39 -18.07 -4.77
N LEU A 101 12.73 -18.03 -6.06
CA LEU A 101 12.48 -19.12 -6.99
C LEU A 101 13.28 -20.37 -6.62
N GLY A 102 14.56 -20.23 -6.27
CA GLY A 102 15.43 -21.33 -5.87
C GLY A 102 14.95 -22.02 -4.60
N GLN A 103 14.59 -21.26 -3.57
CA GLN A 103 14.05 -21.81 -2.30
C GLN A 103 12.71 -22.53 -2.50
N ALA A 104 11.90 -22.05 -3.45
CA ALA A 104 10.62 -22.67 -3.79
C ALA A 104 10.76 -23.88 -4.73
N GLY A 105 11.97 -24.17 -5.23
CA GLY A 105 12.20 -25.24 -6.20
C GLY A 105 11.54 -24.97 -7.56
N ILE A 106 11.35 -23.71 -7.91
CA ILE A 106 10.71 -23.30 -9.17
C ILE A 106 11.81 -23.09 -10.21
N TRP A 107 11.78 -23.88 -11.27
CA TRP A 107 12.77 -23.88 -12.34
C TRP A 107 12.10 -23.83 -13.71
N PRO A 108 12.75 -23.26 -14.73
CA PRO A 108 12.20 -23.27 -16.08
C PRO A 108 12.18 -24.71 -16.64
N ALA A 109 11.26 -24.94 -17.54
CA ALA A 109 11.19 -26.20 -18.29
C ALA A 109 12.43 -26.34 -19.21
N ALA A 110 12.66 -27.54 -19.74
CA ALA A 110 13.81 -27.83 -20.61
C ALA A 110 13.87 -26.94 -21.88
N ASN A 111 12.75 -26.37 -22.30
CA ASN A 111 12.68 -25.41 -23.41
C ASN A 111 12.92 -23.95 -22.95
N GLY A 112 13.32 -23.72 -21.70
CA GLY A 112 13.56 -22.40 -21.13
C GLY A 112 12.30 -21.61 -20.75
N SER A 113 11.10 -22.19 -20.86
CA SER A 113 9.88 -21.48 -20.49
C SER A 113 9.59 -21.60 -18.98
N LEU A 114 9.12 -20.53 -18.38
CA LEU A 114 8.65 -20.51 -16.99
C LEU A 114 7.24 -19.92 -16.97
N GLY A 115 6.25 -20.78 -16.70
CA GLY A 115 4.84 -20.42 -16.67
C GLY A 115 4.39 -19.93 -15.28
N TYR A 116 3.30 -19.20 -15.24
CA TYR A 116 2.67 -18.69 -14.00
C TYR A 116 1.79 -19.76 -13.31
N ASN A 117 2.30 -20.99 -13.21
CA ASN A 117 1.56 -22.12 -12.59
C ASN A 117 1.80 -22.23 -11.08
N ALA A 118 2.76 -21.46 -10.57
CA ALA A 118 3.08 -21.41 -9.15
C ALA A 118 2.14 -20.44 -8.38
N ASP A 119 2.26 -20.45 -7.06
CA ASP A 119 1.55 -19.49 -6.21
C ASP A 119 1.77 -18.05 -6.71
N PRO A 120 0.72 -17.22 -6.76
CA PRO A 120 0.81 -15.82 -7.18
C PRO A 120 1.88 -14.99 -6.44
N ALA A 121 2.31 -15.40 -5.26
CA ALA A 121 3.41 -14.76 -4.53
C ALA A 121 4.73 -14.77 -5.32
N PHE A 122 4.94 -15.76 -6.20
CA PHE A 122 6.15 -15.89 -7.03
C PHE A 122 6.03 -15.22 -8.40
N TRP A 123 4.85 -14.75 -8.80
CA TRP A 123 4.65 -14.14 -10.11
C TRP A 123 5.57 -12.96 -10.42
N PRO A 124 5.91 -12.07 -9.47
CA PRO A 124 6.89 -11.01 -9.73
C PRO A 124 8.28 -11.58 -10.11
N ALA A 125 8.72 -12.64 -9.44
CA ALA A 125 9.99 -13.29 -9.73
C ALA A 125 9.97 -14.04 -11.07
N ILE A 126 8.86 -14.72 -11.40
CA ILE A 126 8.62 -15.35 -12.71
C ILE A 126 8.61 -14.28 -13.83
N LEU A 127 8.00 -13.14 -13.57
CA LEU A 127 8.01 -11.99 -14.50
C LEU A 127 9.45 -11.48 -14.71
N GLY A 128 10.24 -11.41 -13.62
CA GLY A 128 11.65 -11.03 -13.69
C GLY A 128 12.46 -11.95 -14.60
N TYR A 129 12.27 -13.29 -14.51
CA TYR A 129 12.88 -14.24 -15.41
C TYR A 129 12.41 -14.06 -16.85
N ASN A 130 11.12 -13.99 -17.08
CA ASN A 130 10.55 -13.80 -18.42
C ASN A 130 10.92 -12.43 -19.03
N GLY A 131 11.29 -11.45 -18.19
CA GLY A 131 11.82 -10.14 -18.58
C GLY A 131 13.34 -10.09 -18.71
N TYR A 132 14.02 -11.24 -18.70
CA TYR A 132 15.49 -11.35 -18.82
C TYR A 132 16.30 -10.69 -17.69
N MET A 133 15.68 -10.46 -16.54
CA MET A 133 16.36 -9.96 -15.35
C MET A 133 17.14 -11.06 -14.63
N LEU A 134 16.69 -12.31 -14.79
CA LEU A 134 17.24 -13.51 -14.18
C LEU A 134 17.62 -14.53 -15.26
N ASN A 135 18.62 -15.33 -14.95
CA ASN A 135 19.02 -16.50 -15.74
C ASN A 135 19.28 -17.69 -14.81
N VAL A 136 19.36 -18.87 -15.39
CA VAL A 136 19.78 -20.08 -14.69
C VAL A 136 21.15 -20.49 -15.21
N GLU A 137 22.09 -20.59 -14.29
CA GLU A 137 23.44 -21.12 -14.59
C GLU A 137 23.63 -22.46 -13.89
N ASN A 138 24.24 -23.41 -14.61
CA ASN A 138 24.62 -24.68 -14.05
C ASN A 138 26.13 -24.65 -13.71
N ASN A 139 26.43 -24.82 -12.42
CA ASN A 139 27.82 -24.83 -11.95
C ASN A 139 28.48 -26.21 -12.02
N GLY A 140 27.83 -27.19 -12.69
CA GLY A 140 28.27 -28.58 -12.79
C GLY A 140 27.87 -29.46 -11.60
N ARG A 141 27.15 -28.91 -10.60
CA ARG A 141 26.60 -29.62 -9.44
C ARG A 141 25.11 -29.39 -9.28
N GLU A 142 24.69 -28.14 -9.46
CA GLU A 142 23.32 -27.70 -9.29
C GLU A 142 23.02 -26.51 -10.20
N ASP A 143 21.75 -26.31 -10.49
CA ASP A 143 21.27 -25.11 -11.16
C ASP A 143 21.15 -23.97 -10.14
N LEU A 144 21.59 -22.78 -10.55
CA LEU A 144 21.57 -21.58 -9.73
C LEU A 144 20.84 -20.45 -10.46
N TRP A 145 19.98 -19.75 -9.75
CA TRP A 145 19.44 -18.49 -10.22
C TRP A 145 20.47 -17.37 -10.06
N VAL A 146 20.73 -16.67 -11.15
CA VAL A 146 21.69 -15.56 -11.18
C VAL A 146 21.06 -14.32 -11.83
N PRO A 147 21.42 -13.11 -11.40
CA PRO A 147 21.06 -11.89 -12.12
C PRO A 147 21.63 -11.91 -13.54
N SER A 148 20.80 -11.54 -14.53
CA SER A 148 21.24 -11.40 -15.92
C SER A 148 21.67 -9.96 -16.17
N TYR A 149 22.75 -9.79 -16.92
CA TYR A 149 23.18 -8.49 -17.44
C TYR A 149 23.48 -7.41 -16.40
N ILE A 150 23.60 -7.75 -15.12
CA ILE A 150 24.09 -6.87 -14.07
C ILE A 150 25.56 -7.13 -13.86
N GLY A 151 26.39 -6.11 -14.13
CA GLY A 151 27.83 -6.22 -13.98
C GLY A 151 28.25 -6.25 -12.51
N HIS A 152 29.30 -7.05 -12.22
CA HIS A 152 29.90 -7.09 -10.87
C HIS A 152 30.51 -5.77 -10.42
N ASN A 153 30.72 -4.84 -11.36
CA ASN A 153 31.19 -3.50 -11.11
C ASN A 153 30.06 -2.49 -10.92
N ALA A 154 28.79 -2.90 -10.84
CA ALA A 154 27.68 -2.00 -10.74
C ALA A 154 27.63 -1.27 -9.39
N SER A 155 27.28 0.02 -9.42
CA SER A 155 26.68 0.75 -8.30
C SER A 155 25.17 0.79 -8.52
N VAL A 156 24.40 0.51 -7.47
CA VAL A 156 22.95 0.34 -7.59
C VAL A 156 22.26 1.40 -6.75
N GLY A 157 21.51 2.26 -7.43
CA GLY A 157 20.59 3.20 -6.80
C GLY A 157 19.22 2.51 -6.60
N HIS A 158 18.76 2.43 -5.36
CA HIS A 158 17.46 1.89 -5.02
C HIS A 158 16.50 3.02 -4.70
N SER A 159 15.31 2.99 -5.26
CA SER A 159 14.24 3.90 -4.88
C SER A 159 12.91 3.18 -4.74
N MET A 160 12.12 3.60 -3.76
CA MET A 160 10.78 3.07 -3.54
C MET A 160 9.82 4.21 -3.26
N ASP A 161 8.72 4.26 -4.00
CA ASP A 161 7.61 5.19 -3.76
C ASP A 161 6.36 4.40 -3.40
N VAL A 162 5.79 4.70 -2.24
CA VAL A 162 4.59 4.05 -1.73
C VAL A 162 3.48 5.09 -1.59
N VAL A 163 2.39 4.85 -2.30
CA VAL A 163 1.21 5.70 -2.25
C VAL A 163 0.02 4.88 -1.79
N HIS A 164 -0.52 5.24 -0.63
CA HIS A 164 -1.79 4.74 -0.16
C HIS A 164 -2.88 5.76 -0.43
N SER A 165 -4.06 5.29 -0.79
CA SER A 165 -5.25 6.11 -0.98
C SER A 165 -6.50 5.33 -0.62
N GLY A 166 -7.54 6.06 -0.21
CA GLY A 166 -8.84 5.48 0.13
C GLY A 166 -9.32 5.90 1.50
N SER A 167 -10.44 5.35 1.90
CA SER A 167 -11.11 5.69 3.16
C SER A 167 -12.08 4.61 3.60
N ILE A 168 -12.47 4.69 4.86
CA ILE A 168 -13.65 4.01 5.40
C ILE A 168 -14.71 5.08 5.61
N ASN A 169 -15.84 4.92 4.93
CA ASN A 169 -17.01 5.77 5.14
C ASN A 169 -18.14 4.94 5.73
N GLU A 170 -18.86 5.52 6.68
CA GLU A 170 -20.04 4.92 7.31
C GLU A 170 -21.27 5.77 6.98
N PHE A 171 -22.26 5.16 6.36
CA PHE A 171 -23.62 5.69 6.33
C PHE A 171 -24.36 5.21 7.58
N SER A 172 -24.93 6.13 8.34
CA SER A 172 -25.62 5.83 9.59
C SER A 172 -27.06 6.31 9.57
N LEU A 173 -27.94 5.43 10.05
CA LEU A 173 -29.33 5.74 10.37
C LEU A 173 -29.51 5.54 11.87
N SER A 174 -29.98 6.55 12.55
CA SER A 174 -30.09 6.54 14.01
C SER A 174 -31.44 7.06 14.47
N VAL A 175 -31.93 6.49 15.53
CA VAL A 175 -33.13 6.99 16.23
C VAL A 175 -32.79 7.20 17.70
N GLY A 176 -33.27 8.28 18.27
CA GLY A 176 -33.09 8.57 19.69
C GLY A 176 -34.34 9.18 20.28
N GLY A 177 -34.64 8.83 21.50
CA GLY A 177 -35.80 9.32 22.21
C GLY A 177 -35.49 9.66 23.66
N ASN A 178 -36.43 10.39 24.25
CA ASN A 178 -36.38 10.89 25.61
C ASN A 178 -37.72 10.63 26.29
N ILE A 179 -37.68 9.98 27.45
CA ILE A 179 -38.84 9.70 28.27
C ILE A 179 -38.71 10.50 29.57
N ASP A 180 -39.70 11.38 29.84
CA ASP A 180 -39.80 12.18 31.05
C ASP A 180 -38.54 13.02 31.39
N ASN A 181 -37.65 13.27 30.46
CA ASN A 181 -36.33 13.86 30.67
C ASN A 181 -35.43 13.10 31.68
N VAL A 182 -35.70 11.83 31.87
CA VAL A 182 -35.01 10.97 32.82
C VAL A 182 -34.30 9.82 32.07
N VAL A 183 -34.99 9.19 31.14
CA VAL A 183 -34.46 8.08 30.38
C VAL A 183 -34.26 8.50 28.92
N TYR A 184 -33.02 8.35 28.46
CA TYR A 184 -32.65 8.57 27.06
C TYR A 184 -32.31 7.25 26.45
N PHE A 185 -32.86 6.95 25.28
CA PHE A 185 -32.54 5.73 24.55
C PHE A 185 -32.16 6.05 23.12
N GLY A 186 -31.41 5.16 22.53
CA GLY A 186 -31.01 5.32 21.14
C GLY A 186 -30.60 3.99 20.48
N ALA A 187 -30.86 3.95 19.18
CA ALA A 187 -30.40 2.87 18.33
C ALA A 187 -29.79 3.46 17.05
N SER A 188 -28.77 2.80 16.54
CA SER A 188 -28.13 3.20 15.29
C SER A 188 -27.73 1.98 14.48
N LEU A 189 -28.02 2.04 13.17
CA LEU A 189 -27.56 1.11 12.17
C LEU A 189 -26.53 1.84 11.29
N GLY A 190 -25.33 1.26 11.17
CA GLY A 190 -24.27 1.79 10.31
C GLY A 190 -23.91 0.81 9.21
N VAL A 191 -23.80 1.30 7.98
CA VAL A 191 -23.28 0.56 6.84
C VAL A 191 -21.93 1.18 6.48
N GLN A 192 -20.87 0.38 6.62
CA GLN A 192 -19.51 0.82 6.33
C GLN A 192 -19.08 0.34 4.94
N SER A 193 -18.39 1.22 4.23
CA SER A 193 -17.74 0.92 2.96
C SER A 193 -16.24 1.19 3.12
N VAL A 194 -15.43 0.17 2.85
CA VAL A 194 -13.97 0.23 2.91
C VAL A 194 -13.43 0.20 1.48
N ARG A 195 -12.57 1.13 1.16
CA ARG A 195 -11.78 1.09 -0.06
C ARG A 195 -10.38 1.58 0.24
N ARG A 196 -9.38 0.75 -0.07
CA ARG A 196 -7.97 1.10 0.05
C ARG A 196 -7.24 0.66 -1.21
N THR A 197 -6.47 1.56 -1.79
CA THR A 197 -5.53 1.25 -2.87
C THR A 197 -4.13 1.55 -2.38
N SER A 198 -3.25 0.56 -2.51
CA SER A 198 -1.82 0.68 -2.29
C SER A 198 -1.12 0.56 -3.64
N ARG A 199 -0.25 1.50 -3.94
CA ARG A 199 0.66 1.44 -5.09
C ARG A 199 2.07 1.54 -4.55
N VAL A 200 2.88 0.54 -4.89
CA VAL A 200 4.30 0.51 -4.60
C VAL A 200 5.02 0.52 -5.93
N THR A 201 5.94 1.44 -6.10
CA THR A 201 6.86 1.47 -7.24
C THR A 201 8.27 1.34 -6.69
N TYR A 202 8.93 0.24 -7.02
CA TYR A 202 10.30 -0.02 -6.67
C TYR A 202 11.14 0.09 -7.94
N GLN A 203 12.31 0.73 -7.84
CA GLN A 203 13.18 0.99 -8.97
C GLN A 203 14.62 0.77 -8.57
N GLU A 204 15.38 0.19 -9.47
CA GLU A 204 16.85 0.08 -9.39
C GLU A 204 17.44 0.72 -10.63
N GLU A 205 18.47 1.54 -10.43
CA GLU A 205 19.29 2.13 -11.45
C GLU A 205 20.71 1.55 -11.30
N TYR A 206 21.23 1.00 -12.37
CA TYR A 206 22.53 0.35 -12.39
C TYR A 206 23.54 1.27 -13.08
N LEU A 207 24.52 1.75 -12.31
CA LEU A 207 25.58 2.61 -12.80
C LEU A 207 26.87 1.81 -12.83
N TYR A 208 27.56 1.84 -13.96
CA TYR A 208 28.81 1.13 -14.15
C TYR A 208 29.97 2.12 -14.09
N PRO A 209 30.78 2.10 -12.98
CA PRO A 209 31.91 2.99 -12.84
C PRO A 209 33.00 2.65 -13.86
N GLY A 210 33.54 3.68 -14.48
CA GLY A 210 34.56 3.61 -15.52
C GLY A 210 34.32 4.63 -16.62
N SER A 211 35.34 4.94 -17.40
CA SER A 211 35.22 5.91 -18.48
C SER A 211 34.37 5.41 -19.66
N ASP A 212 34.14 4.12 -19.72
CA ASP A 212 33.36 3.43 -20.77
C ASP A 212 31.92 3.11 -20.38
N GLY A 213 31.59 3.18 -19.07
CA GLY A 213 30.23 2.90 -18.57
C GLY A 213 29.76 1.47 -18.85
N VAL A 214 30.67 0.51 -18.95
CA VAL A 214 30.38 -0.86 -19.40
C VAL A 214 30.25 -1.81 -18.21
N ALA A 215 29.20 -2.63 -18.22
CA ALA A 215 29.01 -3.73 -17.30
C ALA A 215 30.07 -4.83 -17.53
N ARG A 216 30.67 -5.30 -16.44
CA ARG A 216 31.73 -6.30 -16.49
C ARG A 216 31.39 -7.53 -15.65
N GLY A 217 31.70 -8.71 -16.18
CA GLY A 217 31.60 -9.97 -15.45
C GLY A 217 32.63 -10.11 -14.34
N ARG A 218 32.59 -11.24 -13.64
CA ARG A 218 33.58 -11.60 -12.59
C ARG A 218 35.01 -11.66 -13.11
N ASP A 219 35.16 -12.00 -14.36
CA ASP A 219 36.46 -12.09 -15.06
C ASP A 219 36.97 -10.73 -15.55
N GLY A 220 36.26 -9.65 -15.27
CA GLY A 220 36.56 -8.27 -15.68
C GLY A 220 36.24 -7.98 -17.14
N ARG A 221 35.72 -8.94 -17.90
CA ARG A 221 35.38 -8.76 -19.31
C ARG A 221 34.01 -8.03 -19.44
N PRO A 222 33.83 -7.22 -20.49
CA PRO A 222 32.55 -6.67 -20.82
C PRO A 222 31.47 -7.75 -20.97
N LEU A 223 30.27 -7.50 -20.45
CA LEU A 223 29.10 -8.32 -20.72
C LEU A 223 28.59 -8.03 -22.15
N GLU A 224 27.96 -9.01 -22.78
CA GLU A 224 27.35 -8.85 -24.11
C GLU A 224 26.20 -7.88 -24.13
N ALA A 225 25.52 -7.72 -23.00
CA ALA A 225 24.45 -6.74 -22.76
C ALA A 225 24.54 -6.27 -21.31
N GLN A 226 23.93 -5.14 -21.02
CA GLN A 226 23.83 -4.61 -19.66
C GLN A 226 22.42 -4.16 -19.33
N LEU A 227 22.07 -4.27 -18.07
CA LEU A 227 20.85 -3.75 -17.51
C LEU A 227 21.15 -2.41 -16.85
N ASP A 228 20.54 -1.34 -17.33
CA ASP A 228 20.75 0.00 -16.77
C ASP A 228 19.66 0.37 -15.76
N TYR A 229 18.49 -0.27 -15.87
CA TYR A 229 17.32 0.10 -15.07
C TYR A 229 16.36 -1.08 -14.92
N ALA A 230 15.82 -1.24 -13.73
CA ALA A 230 14.71 -2.14 -13.43
C ALA A 230 13.61 -1.42 -12.67
N SER A 231 12.36 -1.70 -12.99
CA SER A 231 11.21 -1.15 -12.28
C SER A 231 10.15 -2.21 -12.03
N LEU A 232 9.72 -2.32 -10.78
CA LEU A 232 8.60 -3.17 -10.38
C LEU A 232 7.48 -2.27 -9.82
N GLN A 233 6.32 -2.31 -10.45
CA GLN A 233 5.15 -1.64 -9.94
C GLN A 233 4.11 -2.66 -9.47
N GLN A 234 3.70 -2.54 -8.22
CA GLN A 234 2.64 -3.33 -7.62
C GLN A 234 1.46 -2.44 -7.25
N ARG A 235 0.27 -2.85 -7.64
CA ARG A 235 -0.97 -2.20 -7.22
C ARG A 235 -1.91 -3.20 -6.57
N GLN A 236 -2.31 -2.89 -5.35
CA GLN A 236 -3.28 -3.67 -4.60
C GLN A 236 -4.51 -2.82 -4.29
N THR A 237 -5.68 -3.35 -4.54
CA THR A 237 -6.95 -2.69 -4.16
C THR A 237 -7.72 -3.63 -3.24
N LEU A 238 -8.06 -3.12 -2.07
CA LEU A 238 -8.95 -3.76 -1.11
C LEU A 238 -10.27 -3.01 -1.11
N SER A 239 -11.38 -3.75 -1.23
CA SER A 239 -12.73 -3.21 -1.08
C SER A 239 -13.56 -4.14 -0.21
N GLY A 240 -14.43 -3.57 0.61
CA GLY A 240 -15.29 -4.33 1.48
C GLY A 240 -16.45 -3.50 2.01
N ALA A 241 -17.44 -4.16 2.57
CA ALA A 241 -18.55 -3.54 3.26
C ALA A 241 -18.80 -4.26 4.59
N GLY A 242 -19.30 -3.53 5.55
CA GLY A 242 -19.67 -4.04 6.87
C GLY A 242 -20.92 -3.37 7.39
N VAL A 243 -21.58 -4.02 8.33
CA VAL A 243 -22.75 -3.49 9.02
C VAL A 243 -22.47 -3.49 10.51
N ASN A 244 -22.81 -2.42 11.19
CA ASN A 244 -22.75 -2.34 12.64
C ASN A 244 -24.10 -1.90 13.20
N PHE A 245 -24.35 -2.31 14.42
CA PHE A 245 -25.54 -1.94 15.18
C PHE A 245 -25.14 -1.47 16.57
N LYS A 246 -25.69 -0.35 17.01
CA LYS A 246 -25.41 0.25 18.31
C LYS A 246 -26.71 0.51 19.05
N LEU A 247 -26.74 0.17 20.33
CA LEU A 247 -27.82 0.48 21.26
C LEU A 247 -27.23 1.25 22.44
N GLY A 248 -28.01 2.18 22.97
CA GLY A 248 -27.67 2.93 24.17
C GLY A 248 -28.93 3.31 24.97
N VAL A 249 -28.75 3.33 26.27
CA VAL A 249 -29.74 3.81 27.26
C VAL A 249 -29.04 4.75 28.21
#